data_f733acbb6cd4531687e6dfcb590416fd
#
_entry.id   f733acbb6cd4531687e6dfcb590416fd
#
_cell.length_a   1.000
_cell.length_b   1.000
_cell.length_c   1.000
_cell.angle_alpha   90.00
_cell.angle_beta   90.00
_cell.angle_gamma   90.00
#
_symmetry.space_group_name_H-M   'P 1'
#
loop_
_entity.id
_entity.type
_entity.pdbx_description
1 polymer ?
#
loop_
_entity_poly.entity_id
_entity_poly.type
_entity_poly.pdbx_seq_one_letter_code
_entity_poly.pdbx_strand_id
1 'polypeptide(L)'
;MFDVYITKTSKFLPNKVISNDEMESYLGLINKTVSKVKNLILRNNKITSRYYALDKNGKVTHTNAELTFKAIEALFDDEFTKDDIEVLSCGTSSPDYLLPSHASMVHGFFKNKSVELNS
;
A
#
# COMPACT_ATOMS: atom_id res chain seq x y z
N MET A 1 -4.69 15.58 -31.03
CA MET A 1 -4.81 15.29 -29.58
C MET A 1 -4.79 13.77 -29.48
N PHE A 2 -3.93 13.19 -28.68
CA PHE A 2 -3.91 11.74 -28.48
C PHE A 2 -4.85 11.41 -27.32
N ASP A 3 -5.68 10.40 -27.48
CA ASP A 3 -6.55 9.90 -26.42
C ASP A 3 -5.68 9.13 -25.40
N VAL A 4 -5.99 9.32 -24.10
CA VAL A 4 -5.32 8.62 -22.99
C VAL A 4 -6.36 7.74 -22.30
N TYR A 5 -6.00 6.49 -22.04
CA TYR A 5 -6.91 5.50 -21.47
C TYR A 5 -6.34 4.87 -20.20
N ILE A 6 -7.21 4.49 -19.27
CA ILE A 6 -6.88 3.57 -18.18
C ILE A 6 -7.14 2.15 -18.72
N THR A 7 -6.09 1.39 -18.96
CA THR A 7 -6.19 0.04 -19.54
C THR A 7 -6.33 -1.06 -18.50
N LYS A 8 -5.65 -0.91 -17.35
CA LYS A 8 -5.67 -1.90 -16.26
C LYS A 8 -5.69 -1.21 -14.90
N THR A 9 -6.29 -1.87 -13.92
CA THR A 9 -6.25 -1.48 -12.51
C THR A 9 -5.99 -2.70 -11.65
N SER A 10 -5.29 -2.52 -10.54
CA SER A 10 -5.06 -3.59 -9.57
C SER A 10 -4.98 -3.05 -8.15
N LYS A 11 -4.92 -3.95 -7.18
CA LYS A 11 -4.72 -3.63 -5.77
C LYS A 11 -3.94 -4.75 -5.09
N PHE A 12 -3.25 -4.40 -4.02
CA PHE A 12 -2.72 -5.37 -3.07
C PHE A 12 -3.17 -4.99 -1.66
N LEU A 13 -3.69 -5.96 -0.93
CA LEU A 13 -4.14 -5.79 0.45
C LEU A 13 -3.31 -6.76 1.31
N PRO A 14 -2.47 -6.25 2.24
CA PRO A 14 -1.55 -7.09 3.00
C PRO A 14 -2.30 -7.94 4.03
N ASN A 15 -1.79 -9.15 4.25
CA ASN A 15 -2.24 -10.06 5.29
C ASN A 15 -3.75 -10.41 5.19
N LYS A 16 -4.42 -10.56 6.32
CA LYS A 16 -5.86 -10.83 6.39
C LYS A 16 -6.65 -9.57 6.73
N VAL A 17 -7.93 -9.59 6.41
CA VAL A 17 -8.87 -8.56 6.84
C VAL A 17 -8.97 -8.53 8.37
N ILE A 18 -8.99 -7.34 8.94
CA ILE A 18 -9.11 -7.08 10.37
C ILE A 18 -10.38 -6.28 10.62
N SER A 19 -11.23 -6.79 11.48
CA SER A 19 -12.46 -6.12 11.90
C SER A 19 -12.19 -4.96 12.86
N ASN A 20 -13.21 -4.12 13.09
CA ASN A 20 -13.13 -3.04 14.07
C ASN A 20 -12.81 -3.56 15.50
N ASP A 21 -13.31 -4.73 15.85
CA ASP A 21 -13.12 -5.32 17.20
C ASP A 21 -11.69 -5.86 17.38
N GLU A 22 -11.08 -6.37 16.30
CA GLU A 22 -9.71 -6.88 16.32
C GLU A 22 -8.64 -5.78 16.24
N MET A 23 -9.01 -4.55 15.90
CA MET A 23 -8.08 -3.45 15.61
C MET A 23 -7.03 -3.24 16.71
N GLU A 24 -7.47 -3.19 17.98
CA GLU A 24 -6.60 -2.93 19.13
C GLU A 24 -5.66 -4.11 19.45
N SER A 25 -5.96 -5.32 18.98
CA SER A 25 -5.05 -6.47 19.11
C SER A 25 -3.83 -6.37 18.19
N TYR A 26 -3.88 -5.51 17.16
CA TYR A 26 -2.79 -5.23 16.24
C TYR A 26 -2.07 -3.92 16.56
N LEU A 27 -2.82 -2.86 16.85
CA LEU A 27 -2.28 -1.51 17.06
C LEU A 27 -1.92 -1.24 18.53
N GLY A 28 -2.36 -2.09 19.44
CA GLY A 28 -2.23 -1.86 20.88
C GLY A 28 -3.29 -0.92 21.43
N LEU A 29 -3.21 -0.70 22.72
CA LEU A 29 -4.13 0.14 23.49
C LEU A 29 -3.51 1.53 23.77
N ILE A 30 -4.30 2.59 23.68
CA ILE A 30 -3.89 3.93 24.09
C ILE A 30 -3.88 4.02 25.61
N ASN A 31 -2.72 4.31 26.21
CA ASN A 31 -2.54 4.35 27.67
C ASN A 31 -3.05 3.08 28.38
N LYS A 32 -2.87 1.90 27.76
CA LYS A 32 -3.34 0.61 28.26
C LYS A 32 -4.86 0.50 28.45
N THR A 33 -5.64 1.37 27.82
CA THR A 33 -7.10 1.38 27.89
C THR A 33 -7.73 1.33 26.52
N VAL A 34 -8.92 0.71 26.44
CA VAL A 34 -9.72 0.68 25.22
C VAL A 34 -10.17 2.10 24.86
N SER A 35 -10.05 2.49 23.59
CA SER A 35 -10.46 3.82 23.14
C SER A 35 -11.98 4.02 23.29
N LYS A 36 -12.39 5.00 24.10
CA LYS A 36 -13.80 5.36 24.31
C LYS A 36 -14.47 5.95 23.06
N VAL A 37 -13.69 6.55 22.16
CA VAL A 37 -14.19 7.23 20.96
C VAL A 37 -14.10 6.39 19.70
N LYS A 38 -13.43 5.24 19.75
CA LYS A 38 -13.23 4.35 18.60
C LYS A 38 -14.54 4.06 17.85
N ASN A 39 -15.56 3.60 18.57
CA ASN A 39 -16.83 3.21 17.97
C ASN A 39 -17.56 4.38 17.33
N LEU A 40 -17.45 5.59 17.90
CA LEU A 40 -18.03 6.80 17.33
C LEU A 40 -17.34 7.20 16.02
N ILE A 41 -16.01 7.20 16.01
CA ILE A 41 -15.21 7.54 14.82
C ILE A 41 -15.46 6.53 13.69
N LEU A 42 -15.41 5.23 13.99
CA LEU A 42 -15.60 4.17 13.01
C LEU A 42 -17.02 4.14 12.44
N ARG A 43 -18.02 4.46 13.26
CA ARG A 43 -19.41 4.61 12.79
C ARG A 43 -19.56 5.80 11.85
N ASN A 44 -18.91 6.93 12.16
CA ASN A 44 -19.01 8.15 11.35
C ASN A 44 -18.33 8.00 10.00
N ASN A 45 -17.19 7.33 9.93
CA ASN A 45 -16.46 7.11 8.67
C ASN A 45 -16.91 5.83 7.92
N LYS A 46 -17.84 5.07 8.48
CA LYS A 46 -18.42 3.84 7.91
C LYS A 46 -17.39 2.74 7.59
N ILE A 47 -16.21 2.78 8.22
CA ILE A 47 -15.20 1.75 8.06
C ILE A 47 -15.54 0.56 8.95
N THR A 48 -15.72 -0.62 8.37
CA THR A 48 -16.04 -1.86 9.09
C THR A 48 -14.86 -2.79 9.24
N SER A 49 -13.91 -2.70 8.31
CA SER A 49 -12.71 -3.55 8.31
C SER A 49 -11.56 -2.86 7.59
N ARG A 50 -10.35 -3.37 7.78
CA ARG A 50 -9.12 -2.86 7.18
C ARG A 50 -8.07 -3.95 7.06
N TYR A 51 -6.94 -3.59 6.44
CA TYR A 51 -5.76 -4.43 6.34
C TYR A 51 -4.58 -3.69 6.96
N TYR A 52 -3.75 -4.40 7.72
CA TYR A 52 -2.52 -3.86 8.29
C TYR A 52 -1.30 -4.61 7.73
N ALA A 53 -0.27 -3.87 7.35
CA ALA A 53 1.05 -4.44 7.06
C ALA A 53 1.82 -4.74 8.36
N LEU A 54 1.11 -5.26 9.36
CA LEU A 54 1.61 -5.64 10.68
C LEU A 54 1.13 -7.03 11.04
N ASP A 55 1.93 -7.77 11.82
CA ASP A 55 1.48 -8.94 12.55
C ASP A 55 0.92 -8.57 13.94
N LYS A 56 0.43 -9.57 14.68
CA LYS A 56 -0.10 -9.36 16.05
C LYS A 56 0.95 -8.93 17.08
N ASN A 57 2.24 -9.06 16.76
CA ASN A 57 3.34 -8.65 17.63
C ASN A 57 3.82 -7.23 17.31
N GLY A 58 3.14 -6.54 16.37
CA GLY A 58 3.51 -5.21 15.91
C GLY A 58 4.69 -5.20 14.93
N LYS A 59 5.11 -6.38 14.44
CA LYS A 59 6.19 -6.46 13.43
C LYS A 59 5.64 -6.10 12.05
N VAL A 60 6.33 -5.21 11.35
CA VAL A 60 6.03 -4.85 9.96
C VAL A 60 6.22 -6.08 9.07
N THR A 61 5.20 -6.41 8.29
CA THR A 61 5.20 -7.54 7.34
C THR A 61 5.53 -7.13 5.92
N HIS A 62 5.25 -5.88 5.56
CA HIS A 62 5.51 -5.29 4.25
C HIS A 62 5.87 -3.82 4.44
N THR A 63 6.89 -3.36 3.73
CA THR A 63 7.18 -1.93 3.60
C THR A 63 6.16 -1.26 2.66
N ASN A 64 6.08 0.07 2.68
CA ASN A 64 5.16 0.78 1.79
C ASN A 64 5.57 0.61 0.31
N ALA A 65 6.86 0.56 0.03
CA ALA A 65 7.38 0.28 -1.32
C ALA A 65 7.04 -1.16 -1.78
N GLU A 66 7.10 -2.16 -0.89
CA GLU A 66 6.67 -3.53 -1.21
C GLU A 66 5.15 -3.61 -1.48
N LEU A 67 4.31 -2.90 -0.72
CA LEU A 67 2.86 -2.84 -0.96
C LEU A 67 2.58 -2.29 -2.36
N THR A 68 3.26 -1.19 -2.72
CA THR A 68 3.12 -0.56 -4.04
C THR A 68 3.59 -1.49 -5.15
N PHE A 69 4.78 -2.11 -5.00
CA PHE A 69 5.30 -3.06 -5.98
C PHE A 69 4.36 -4.23 -6.21
N LYS A 70 3.83 -4.86 -5.15
CA LYS A 70 2.88 -5.98 -5.25
C LYS A 70 1.58 -5.60 -5.96
N ALA A 71 1.10 -4.38 -5.77
CA ALA A 71 -0.05 -3.88 -6.51
C ALA A 71 0.26 -3.72 -8.01
N ILE A 72 1.47 -3.24 -8.36
CA ILE A 72 1.91 -3.12 -9.74
C ILE A 72 2.16 -4.50 -10.36
N GLU A 73 2.82 -5.41 -9.64
CA GLU A 73 3.09 -6.78 -10.09
C GLU A 73 1.79 -7.51 -10.50
N ALA A 74 0.67 -7.23 -9.83
CA ALA A 74 -0.64 -7.78 -10.16
C ALA A 74 -1.26 -7.21 -11.46
N LEU A 75 -0.63 -6.24 -12.12
CA LEU A 75 -1.02 -5.76 -13.46
C LEU A 75 -0.39 -6.57 -14.58
N PHE A 76 0.70 -7.29 -14.30
CA PHE A 76 1.48 -7.99 -15.33
C PHE A 76 0.78 -9.26 -15.77
N ASP A 77 0.83 -9.50 -17.08
CA ASP A 77 0.35 -10.70 -17.78
C ASP A 77 1.13 -10.90 -19.09
N ASP A 78 0.63 -11.72 -19.98
CA ASP A 78 1.26 -12.01 -21.27
C ASP A 78 1.28 -10.81 -22.23
N GLU A 79 0.39 -9.83 -22.01
CA GLU A 79 0.25 -8.62 -22.86
C GLU A 79 0.93 -7.38 -22.28
N PHE A 80 1.18 -7.36 -20.96
CA PHE A 80 1.77 -6.22 -20.27
C PHE A 80 2.77 -6.68 -19.21
N THR A 81 4.02 -6.35 -19.42
CA THR A 81 5.14 -6.76 -18.57
C THR A 81 5.83 -5.54 -17.94
N LYS A 82 6.76 -5.79 -17.03
CA LYS A 82 7.58 -4.73 -16.42
C LYS A 82 8.39 -3.93 -17.45
N ASP A 83 8.75 -4.56 -18.58
CA ASP A 83 9.58 -3.94 -19.62
C ASP A 83 8.78 -2.99 -20.54
N ASP A 84 7.46 -2.99 -20.44
CA ASP A 84 6.56 -2.07 -21.15
C ASP A 84 6.36 -0.76 -20.37
N ILE A 85 6.82 -0.68 -19.11
CA ILE A 85 6.73 0.53 -18.30
C ILE A 85 7.74 1.57 -18.81
N GLU A 86 7.26 2.73 -19.23
CA GLU A 86 8.10 3.88 -19.60
C GLU A 86 8.18 4.91 -18.47
N VAL A 87 7.07 5.12 -17.74
CA VAL A 87 6.98 6.05 -16.62
C VAL A 87 6.38 5.36 -15.41
N LEU A 88 7.03 5.48 -14.26
CA LEU A 88 6.54 5.03 -12.97
C LEU A 88 6.27 6.23 -12.06
N SER A 89 5.00 6.54 -11.85
CA SER A 89 4.56 7.60 -10.93
C SER A 89 3.96 7.00 -9.68
N CYS A 90 4.51 7.33 -8.51
CA CYS A 90 4.07 6.81 -7.22
C CYS A 90 3.77 7.94 -6.24
N GLY A 91 2.56 7.95 -5.67
CA GLY A 91 2.17 8.89 -4.63
C GLY A 91 1.89 8.19 -3.30
N THR A 92 2.42 8.71 -2.21
CA THR A 92 2.14 8.25 -0.85
C THR A 92 2.24 9.39 0.15
N SER A 93 1.42 9.36 1.21
CA SER A 93 1.51 10.29 2.34
C SER A 93 2.49 9.82 3.42
N SER A 94 2.97 8.57 3.36
CA SER A 94 3.85 7.97 4.37
C SER A 94 4.87 7.05 3.72
N PRO A 95 5.89 7.62 3.03
CA PRO A 95 6.96 6.84 2.44
C PRO A 95 7.78 6.15 3.53
N ASP A 96 8.43 5.03 3.19
CA ASP A 96 9.33 4.33 4.12
C ASP A 96 10.52 5.21 4.52
N TYR A 97 11.03 6.03 3.59
CA TYR A 97 12.12 6.99 3.77
C TYR A 97 11.84 8.27 2.98
N LEU A 98 12.44 9.38 3.42
CA LEU A 98 12.41 10.64 2.66
C LEU A 98 13.29 10.57 1.41
N LEU A 99 14.39 9.85 1.50
CA LEU A 99 15.33 9.58 0.40
C LEU A 99 15.84 8.13 0.51
N PRO A 100 15.96 7.38 -0.61
CA PRO A 100 15.54 7.76 -1.97
C PRO A 100 14.01 7.96 -2.07
N SER A 101 13.52 8.55 -3.17
CA SER A 101 12.08 8.76 -3.37
C SER A 101 11.31 7.45 -3.39
N HIS A 102 10.00 7.50 -3.08
CA HIS A 102 9.17 6.30 -3.04
C HIS A 102 9.16 5.56 -4.38
N ALA A 103 9.06 6.27 -5.52
CA ALA A 103 9.14 5.65 -6.84
C ALA A 103 10.49 4.96 -7.08
N SER A 104 11.61 5.54 -6.61
CA SER A 104 12.93 4.91 -6.70
C SER A 104 13.00 3.61 -5.90
N MET A 105 12.44 3.59 -4.69
CA MET A 105 12.38 2.37 -3.87
C MET A 105 11.54 1.28 -4.53
N VAL A 106 10.38 1.64 -5.09
CA VAL A 106 9.49 0.73 -5.82
C VAL A 106 10.18 0.20 -7.07
N HIS A 107 10.84 1.08 -7.87
CA HIS A 107 11.59 0.68 -9.06
C HIS A 107 12.70 -0.35 -8.75
N GLY A 108 13.33 -0.25 -7.58
CA GLY A 108 14.36 -1.19 -7.15
C GLY A 108 13.90 -2.66 -7.12
N PHE A 109 12.60 -2.94 -6.97
CA PHE A 109 12.06 -4.30 -7.02
C PHE A 109 11.93 -4.86 -8.43
N PHE A 110 11.80 -4.01 -9.46
CA PHE A 110 11.60 -4.48 -10.83
C PHE A 110 12.85 -5.12 -11.44
N LYS A 111 14.05 -4.64 -11.07
CA LYS A 111 15.33 -5.11 -11.62
C LYS A 111 15.35 -5.10 -13.16
N ASN A 112 14.69 -4.13 -13.77
CA ASN A 112 14.59 -3.98 -15.21
C ASN A 112 15.38 -2.76 -15.70
N LYS A 113 15.15 -2.36 -16.97
CA LYS A 113 15.70 -1.15 -17.57
C LYS A 113 15.34 0.12 -16.77
N SER A 114 16.05 1.20 -17.03
CA SER A 114 15.71 2.52 -16.51
C SER A 114 14.34 2.98 -17.01
N VAL A 115 13.55 3.57 -16.12
CA VAL A 115 12.25 4.17 -16.39
C VAL A 115 12.26 5.60 -15.86
N GLU A 116 11.39 6.45 -16.38
CA GLU A 116 11.18 7.77 -15.80
C GLU A 116 10.43 7.62 -14.46
N LEU A 117 10.95 8.26 -13.41
CA LEU A 117 10.41 8.17 -12.04
C LEU A 117 9.81 9.50 -11.61
N ASN A 118 8.59 9.45 -11.06
CA ASN A 118 7.89 10.59 -10.49
C ASN A 118 7.28 10.22 -9.12
N SER A 119 7.56 11.03 -8.08
CA SER A 119 7.10 10.81 -6.69
C SER A 119 6.73 12.13 -6.02
#